data_ae1ae0587122100ad4629608c79fdda4
#
_entry.id   ae1ae0587122100ad4629608c79fdda4
#
_cell.length_a   1.000
_cell.length_b   1.000
_cell.length_c   1.000
_cell.angle_alpha   90.00
_cell.angle_beta   90.00
_cell.angle_gamma   90.00
#
_symmetry.space_group_name_H-M   'P 1'
#
loop_
_entity.id
_entity.type
_entity.pdbx_description
1 polymer ?
#
loop_
_entity_poly.entity_id
_entity_poly.type
_entity_poly.pdbx_seq_one_letter_code
_entity_poly.pdbx_strand_id
1 'polypeptide(L)'
;MDSILCEPICSTVKKNHNSWLLKLNFALVIATIVILVSGLVAGNYLFMIAFSLAIIINNPKVKTAQQKIKEYALTIFPVIVIFLTIGVFVGILQNTGIIQVLVNEIADIFPARLGPYLYLILATFSVPIVILIGSDAFYFALLPLAVGLGQSFGVSPLHVTIAMLITEQIGLLLSPVIPATHLGLNLLNLRVDEHIRHSMTKVWIMSVCALVAALVIGTIPV
;
A
#
# COMPACT_ATOMS: atom_id res chain seq x y z
N MET A 1 17.37 -5.71 -26.57
CA MET A 1 16.09 -6.41 -26.27
C MET A 1 15.24 -5.53 -25.34
N ASP A 2 15.20 -4.19 -25.62
CA ASP A 2 14.80 -3.15 -24.65
C ASP A 2 13.76 -2.16 -25.19
N SER A 3 12.89 -2.56 -26.14
CA SER A 3 11.95 -1.61 -26.77
C SER A 3 10.47 -2.02 -26.70
N ILE A 4 10.07 -2.97 -25.85
CA ILE A 4 8.71 -3.55 -25.93
C ILE A 4 7.78 -3.05 -24.79
N LEU A 5 8.24 -2.30 -23.80
CA LEU A 5 7.42 -1.97 -22.61
C LEU A 5 6.94 -0.53 -22.50
N CYS A 6 7.25 0.37 -23.43
CA CYS A 6 6.94 1.80 -23.27
C CYS A 6 5.85 2.39 -24.20
N GLU A 7 5.26 1.64 -25.11
CA GLU A 7 4.39 2.24 -26.14
C GLU A 7 2.87 2.26 -25.95
N PRO A 8 2.18 1.55 -25.07
CA PRO A 8 0.71 1.62 -25.11
C PRO A 8 0.05 2.67 -24.20
N ILE A 9 0.77 3.30 -23.25
CA ILE A 9 0.10 4.18 -22.27
C ILE A 9 -0.03 5.63 -22.74
N CYS A 10 0.84 6.11 -23.62
CA CYS A 10 0.87 7.52 -23.99
C CYS A 10 0.06 7.88 -25.27
N SER A 11 -0.35 6.92 -26.08
CA SER A 11 -0.93 7.21 -27.42
C SER A 11 -2.46 7.28 -27.50
N THR A 12 -3.20 7.02 -26.42
CA THR A 12 -4.68 6.96 -26.47
C THR A 12 -5.42 8.06 -25.73
N VAL A 13 -4.73 9.07 -25.22
CA VAL A 13 -5.43 10.28 -24.73
C VAL A 13 -5.77 11.19 -25.91
N LYS A 14 -6.64 10.75 -26.80
CA LYS A 14 -7.31 11.65 -27.72
C LYS A 14 -8.30 12.49 -26.93
N LYS A 15 -7.83 13.66 -26.56
CA LYS A 15 -8.45 14.69 -25.72
C LYS A 15 -9.76 15.16 -26.35
N ASN A 16 -10.86 14.52 -26.04
CA ASN A 16 -12.16 15.12 -26.24
C ASN A 16 -12.40 16.08 -25.08
N HIS A 17 -11.97 17.33 -25.25
CA HIS A 17 -12.00 18.38 -24.24
C HIS A 17 -13.43 18.93 -24.09
N ASN A 18 -14.37 18.09 -23.67
CA ASN A 18 -15.67 18.57 -23.27
C ASN A 18 -15.52 19.07 -21.82
N SER A 19 -15.38 20.39 -21.66
CA SER A 19 -15.17 21.07 -20.38
C SER A 19 -16.22 20.66 -19.33
N TRP A 20 -17.42 20.29 -19.76
CA TRP A 20 -18.49 19.83 -18.88
C TRP A 20 -18.23 18.43 -18.31
N LEU A 21 -17.78 17.49 -19.15
CA LEU A 21 -17.40 16.14 -18.70
C LEU A 21 -16.24 16.17 -17.71
N LEU A 22 -15.29 17.08 -17.91
CA LEU A 22 -14.18 17.25 -16.98
C LEU A 22 -14.67 17.70 -15.60
N LYS A 23 -15.57 18.69 -15.55
CA LYS A 23 -16.18 19.20 -14.30
C LYS A 23 -16.97 18.10 -13.59
N LEU A 24 -17.70 17.29 -14.36
CA LEU A 24 -18.53 16.20 -13.83
C LEU A 24 -17.67 15.07 -13.25
N ASN A 25 -16.58 14.71 -13.93
CA ASN A 25 -15.61 13.74 -13.41
C ASN A 25 -14.92 14.26 -12.16
N PHE A 26 -14.55 15.54 -12.12
CA PHE A 26 -13.95 16.15 -10.94
C PHE A 26 -14.92 16.15 -9.75
N ALA A 27 -16.19 16.50 -9.99
CA ALA A 27 -17.23 16.43 -8.96
C ALA A 27 -17.44 14.99 -8.45
N LEU A 28 -17.42 13.99 -9.34
CA LEU A 28 -17.51 12.58 -8.98
C LEU A 28 -16.35 12.15 -8.06
N VAL A 29 -15.12 12.56 -8.39
CA VAL A 29 -13.94 12.25 -7.57
C VAL A 29 -14.05 12.90 -6.19
N ILE A 30 -14.40 14.17 -6.12
CA ILE A 30 -14.58 14.87 -4.83
C ILE A 30 -15.69 14.21 -4.03
N ALA A 31 -16.85 13.93 -4.62
CA ALA A 31 -17.95 13.25 -3.93
C ALA A 31 -17.52 11.89 -3.39
N THR A 32 -16.77 11.11 -4.17
CA THR A 32 -16.22 9.81 -3.73
C THR A 32 -15.30 9.98 -2.53
N ILE A 33 -14.41 10.98 -2.53
CA ILE A 33 -13.49 11.24 -1.41
C ILE A 33 -14.28 11.64 -0.16
N VAL A 34 -15.24 12.57 -0.30
CA VAL A 34 -16.05 13.03 0.83
C VAL A 34 -16.86 11.89 1.47
N ILE A 35 -17.50 11.06 0.64
CA ILE A 35 -18.25 9.89 1.13
C ILE A 35 -17.32 8.86 1.78
N LEU A 36 -16.12 8.65 1.22
CA LEU A 36 -15.12 7.74 1.79
C LEU A 36 -14.68 8.20 3.19
N VAL A 37 -14.36 9.48 3.33
CA VAL A 37 -13.93 10.08 4.62
C VAL A 37 -15.07 10.11 5.64
N SER A 38 -16.32 10.27 5.20
CA SER A 38 -17.48 10.22 6.10
C SER A 38 -17.75 8.84 6.69
N GLY A 39 -17.16 7.78 6.13
CA GLY A 39 -17.36 6.41 6.60
C GLY A 39 -18.77 5.84 6.41
N LEU A 40 -19.65 6.53 5.69
CA LEU A 40 -21.05 6.12 5.49
C LEU A 40 -21.21 4.84 4.68
N VAL A 41 -20.27 4.59 3.77
CA VAL A 41 -20.29 3.43 2.86
C VAL A 41 -18.92 2.76 2.87
N ALA A 42 -18.90 1.43 2.91
CA ALA A 42 -17.64 0.71 2.80
C ALA A 42 -16.96 1.00 1.44
N GLY A 43 -15.64 1.24 1.48
CA GLY A 43 -14.88 1.73 0.33
C GLY A 43 -15.02 0.88 -0.93
N ASN A 44 -15.10 -0.46 -0.79
CA ASN A 44 -15.28 -1.37 -1.92
C ASN A 44 -16.58 -1.11 -2.70
N TYR A 45 -17.71 -0.92 -2.02
CA TYR A 45 -18.99 -0.59 -2.68
C TYR A 45 -18.96 0.82 -3.28
N LEU A 46 -18.37 1.77 -2.56
CA LEU A 46 -18.24 3.14 -3.03
C LEU A 46 -17.44 3.22 -4.34
N PHE A 47 -16.30 2.54 -4.42
CA PHE A 47 -15.48 2.52 -5.62
C PHE A 47 -16.18 1.79 -6.79
N MET A 48 -16.94 0.73 -6.53
CA MET A 48 -17.75 0.06 -7.57
C MET A 48 -18.79 1.01 -8.16
N ILE A 49 -19.51 1.75 -7.32
CA ILE A 49 -20.52 2.73 -7.75
C ILE A 49 -19.85 3.86 -8.53
N ALA A 50 -18.77 4.44 -8.00
CA ALA A 50 -18.03 5.53 -8.64
C ALA A 50 -17.47 5.12 -10.01
N PHE A 51 -16.91 3.91 -10.12
CA PHE A 51 -16.43 3.36 -11.38
C PHE A 51 -17.55 3.17 -12.40
N SER A 52 -18.69 2.61 -11.97
CA SER A 52 -19.85 2.40 -12.82
C SER A 52 -20.39 3.73 -13.36
N LEU A 53 -20.52 4.74 -12.48
CA LEU A 53 -20.94 6.08 -12.88
C LEU A 53 -19.92 6.73 -13.84
N ALA A 54 -18.62 6.61 -13.56
CA ALA A 54 -17.58 7.15 -14.44
C ALA A 54 -17.64 6.55 -15.85
N ILE A 55 -17.86 5.23 -15.97
CA ILE A 55 -17.99 4.58 -17.27
C ILE A 55 -19.22 5.08 -18.03
N ILE A 56 -20.38 5.17 -17.38
CA ILE A 56 -21.63 5.62 -17.99
C ILE A 56 -21.50 7.08 -18.46
N ILE A 57 -20.95 7.95 -17.63
CA ILE A 57 -20.78 9.38 -17.91
C ILE A 57 -19.84 9.59 -19.10
N ASN A 58 -18.72 8.88 -19.13
CA ASN A 58 -17.69 9.09 -20.14
C ASN A 58 -17.94 8.30 -21.43
N ASN A 59 -18.74 7.22 -21.37
CA ASN A 59 -19.00 6.35 -22.52
C ASN A 59 -20.51 6.06 -22.66
N PRO A 60 -21.32 7.01 -23.20
CA PRO A 60 -22.77 6.85 -23.26
C PRO A 60 -23.21 5.73 -24.21
N LYS A 61 -22.34 5.28 -25.11
CA LYS A 61 -22.62 4.16 -26.02
C LYS A 61 -22.17 2.84 -25.38
N VAL A 62 -23.09 1.90 -25.20
CA VAL A 62 -22.84 0.59 -24.55
C VAL A 62 -21.66 -0.16 -25.20
N LYS A 63 -21.57 -0.15 -26.54
CA LYS A 63 -20.45 -0.81 -27.26
C LYS A 63 -19.09 -0.21 -26.87
N THR A 64 -19.00 1.11 -26.76
CA THR A 64 -17.76 1.81 -26.36
C THR A 64 -17.41 1.53 -24.90
N ALA A 65 -18.41 1.53 -24.02
CA ALA A 65 -18.23 1.18 -22.61
C ALA A 65 -17.71 -0.27 -22.45
N GLN A 66 -18.31 -1.22 -23.16
CA GLN A 66 -17.86 -2.63 -23.15
C GLN A 66 -16.44 -2.79 -23.66
N GLN A 67 -16.08 -2.07 -24.72
CA GLN A 67 -14.72 -2.12 -25.27
C GLN A 67 -13.70 -1.57 -24.25
N LYS A 68 -14.01 -0.47 -23.57
CA LYS A 68 -13.17 0.11 -22.50
C LYS A 68 -13.04 -0.82 -21.31
N ILE A 69 -14.14 -1.46 -20.87
CA ILE A 69 -14.09 -2.45 -19.80
C ILE A 69 -13.17 -3.62 -20.17
N LYS A 70 -13.24 -4.12 -21.40
CA LYS A 70 -12.35 -5.20 -21.86
C LYS A 70 -10.89 -4.76 -21.87
N GLU A 71 -10.59 -3.56 -22.32
CA GLU A 71 -9.25 -2.98 -22.34
C GLU A 71 -8.67 -2.88 -20.91
N TYR A 72 -9.45 -2.36 -19.96
CA TYR A 72 -9.06 -2.27 -18.57
C TYR A 72 -8.96 -3.64 -17.89
N ALA A 73 -9.83 -4.58 -18.24
CA ALA A 73 -9.80 -5.93 -17.68
C ALA A 73 -8.48 -6.63 -17.98
N LEU A 74 -7.91 -6.46 -19.17
CA LEU A 74 -6.60 -7.05 -19.52
C LEU A 74 -5.46 -6.49 -18.64
N THR A 75 -5.53 -5.22 -18.27
CA THR A 75 -4.54 -4.58 -17.41
C THR A 75 -4.71 -4.95 -15.94
N ILE A 76 -5.95 -5.09 -15.48
CA ILE A 76 -6.28 -5.33 -14.06
C ILE A 76 -6.23 -6.82 -13.71
N PHE A 77 -6.48 -7.72 -14.67
CA PHE A 77 -6.55 -9.15 -14.42
C PHE A 77 -5.29 -9.74 -13.74
N PRO A 78 -4.05 -9.40 -14.16
CA PRO A 78 -2.85 -9.86 -13.45
C PRO A 78 -2.82 -9.40 -11.98
N VAL A 79 -3.27 -8.18 -11.70
CA VAL A 79 -3.34 -7.62 -10.35
C VAL A 79 -4.34 -8.40 -9.48
N ILE A 80 -5.50 -8.74 -10.03
CA ILE A 80 -6.50 -9.56 -9.34
C ILE A 80 -5.92 -10.94 -8.97
N VAL A 81 -5.20 -11.59 -9.92
CA VAL A 81 -4.56 -12.89 -9.67
C VAL A 81 -3.54 -12.79 -8.54
N ILE A 82 -2.73 -11.73 -8.51
CA ILE A 82 -1.77 -11.49 -7.42
C ILE A 82 -2.50 -11.38 -6.09
N PHE A 83 -3.55 -10.55 -5.98
CA PHE A 83 -4.31 -10.41 -4.73
C PHE A 83 -5.00 -11.70 -4.29
N LEU A 84 -5.53 -12.48 -5.21
CA LEU A 84 -6.09 -13.80 -4.89
C LEU A 84 -5.02 -14.74 -4.34
N THR A 85 -3.84 -14.77 -4.96
CA THR A 85 -2.70 -15.59 -4.51
C THR A 85 -2.24 -15.17 -3.11
N ILE A 86 -2.11 -13.87 -2.86
CA ILE A 86 -1.79 -13.32 -1.53
C ILE A 86 -2.87 -13.71 -0.52
N GLY A 87 -4.16 -13.59 -0.88
CA GLY A 87 -5.26 -13.98 0.00
C GLY A 87 -5.23 -15.46 0.40
N VAL A 88 -4.92 -16.36 -0.53
CA VAL A 88 -4.72 -17.79 -0.25
C VAL A 88 -3.51 -17.99 0.67
N PHE A 89 -2.38 -17.35 0.40
CA PHE A 89 -1.17 -17.44 1.21
C PHE A 89 -1.43 -16.97 2.66
N VAL A 90 -2.04 -15.80 2.82
CA VAL A 90 -2.40 -15.26 4.15
C VAL A 90 -3.40 -16.17 4.86
N GLY A 91 -4.41 -16.68 4.12
CA GLY A 91 -5.36 -17.63 4.66
C GLY A 91 -4.70 -18.91 5.19
N ILE A 92 -3.71 -19.45 4.49
CA ILE A 92 -2.92 -20.58 4.96
C ILE A 92 -2.14 -20.20 6.22
N LEU A 93 -1.39 -19.12 6.21
CA LEU A 93 -0.59 -18.68 7.35
C LEU A 93 -1.42 -18.50 8.63
N GLN A 94 -2.60 -17.89 8.51
CA GLN A 94 -3.47 -17.61 9.64
C GLN A 94 -4.19 -18.86 10.18
N ASN A 95 -4.61 -19.77 9.29
CA ASN A 95 -5.44 -20.91 9.71
C ASN A 95 -4.62 -22.16 10.04
N THR A 96 -3.36 -22.26 9.65
CA THR A 96 -2.50 -23.42 9.96
C THR A 96 -1.78 -23.31 11.32
N GLY A 97 -1.87 -22.15 11.97
CA GLY A 97 -1.13 -21.90 13.22
C GLY A 97 0.36 -21.64 13.02
N ILE A 98 0.86 -21.57 11.79
CA ILE A 98 2.28 -21.30 11.49
C ILE A 98 2.73 -19.97 12.13
N ILE A 99 1.90 -18.93 12.05
CA ILE A 99 2.23 -17.64 12.69
C ILE A 99 2.44 -17.83 14.19
N GLN A 100 1.59 -18.62 14.87
CA GLN A 100 1.71 -18.84 16.30
C GLN A 100 2.98 -19.61 16.68
N VAL A 101 3.36 -20.60 15.87
CA VAL A 101 4.62 -21.31 16.06
C VAL A 101 5.81 -20.37 15.91
N LEU A 102 5.84 -19.56 14.85
CA LEU A 102 6.90 -18.57 14.63
C LEU A 102 6.97 -17.55 15.76
N VAL A 103 5.81 -17.06 16.22
CA VAL A 103 5.72 -16.13 17.36
C VAL A 103 6.34 -16.74 18.62
N ASN A 104 6.00 -17.98 18.94
CA ASN A 104 6.51 -18.66 20.12
C ASN A 104 8.03 -18.87 20.03
N GLU A 105 8.53 -19.37 18.90
CA GLU A 105 9.97 -19.57 18.69
C GLU A 105 10.76 -18.25 18.77
N ILE A 106 10.25 -17.19 18.19
CA ILE A 106 10.89 -15.87 18.26
C ILE A 106 10.80 -15.32 19.69
N ALA A 107 9.66 -15.46 20.38
CA ALA A 107 9.47 -14.97 21.73
C ALA A 107 10.43 -15.66 22.74
N ASP A 108 10.71 -16.94 22.52
CA ASP A 108 11.64 -17.70 23.38
C ASP A 108 13.11 -17.26 23.21
N ILE A 109 13.47 -16.74 22.06
CA ILE A 109 14.83 -16.23 21.78
C ILE A 109 15.04 -14.85 22.43
N PHE A 110 13.99 -14.06 22.57
CA PHE A 110 14.09 -12.68 23.06
C PHE A 110 13.95 -12.61 24.58
N PRO A 111 14.80 -11.82 25.27
CA PRO A 111 14.64 -11.57 26.69
C PRO A 111 13.28 -10.92 26.98
N ALA A 112 12.58 -11.39 28.01
CA ALA A 112 11.25 -10.88 28.40
C ALA A 112 11.21 -9.35 28.60
N ARG A 113 12.33 -8.74 28.99
CA ARG A 113 12.45 -7.28 29.15
C ARG A 113 12.40 -6.51 27.83
N LEU A 114 12.83 -7.09 26.72
CA LEU A 114 12.84 -6.46 25.40
C LEU A 114 11.57 -6.78 24.59
N GLY A 115 10.83 -7.80 24.98
CA GLY A 115 9.63 -8.26 24.31
C GLY A 115 8.60 -7.15 24.01
N PRO A 116 8.21 -6.33 25.02
CA PRO A 116 7.25 -5.23 24.80
C PRO A 116 7.73 -4.17 23.82
N TYR A 117 9.03 -4.04 23.60
CA TYR A 117 9.62 -3.04 22.67
C TYR A 117 9.97 -3.61 21.31
N LEU A 118 9.77 -4.92 21.09
CA LEU A 118 10.17 -5.61 19.86
C LEU A 118 9.48 -4.99 18.63
N TYR A 119 8.22 -4.63 18.75
CA TYR A 119 7.48 -3.99 17.67
C TYR A 119 8.03 -2.59 17.28
N LEU A 120 8.57 -1.84 18.26
CA LEU A 120 9.23 -0.56 18.00
C LEU A 120 10.55 -0.75 17.24
N ILE A 121 11.28 -1.82 17.56
CA ILE A 121 12.49 -2.21 16.83
C ILE A 121 12.11 -2.54 15.38
N LEU A 122 11.10 -3.39 15.18
CA LEU A 122 10.61 -3.72 13.84
C LEU A 122 10.11 -2.49 13.09
N ALA A 123 9.35 -1.60 13.75
CA ALA A 123 8.89 -0.34 13.18
C ALA A 123 10.06 0.57 12.77
N THR A 124 11.11 0.65 13.59
CA THR A 124 12.31 1.44 13.26
C THR A 124 13.01 0.92 12.01
N PHE A 125 13.05 -0.39 11.82
CA PHE A 125 13.64 -1.02 10.63
C PHE A 125 12.66 -1.22 9.46
N SER A 126 11.42 -0.75 9.56
CA SER A 126 10.40 -0.91 8.50
C SER A 126 10.86 -0.36 7.16
N VAL A 127 11.56 0.79 7.13
CA VAL A 127 12.04 1.40 5.86
C VAL A 127 13.00 0.48 5.11
N PRO A 128 14.12 0.00 5.67
CA PRO A 128 14.97 -0.94 4.96
C PRO A 128 14.27 -2.26 4.65
N ILE A 129 13.40 -2.73 5.53
CA ILE A 129 12.65 -3.98 5.31
C ILE A 129 11.72 -3.82 4.09
N VAL A 130 10.95 -2.75 4.00
CA VAL A 130 10.01 -2.55 2.89
C VAL A 130 10.71 -2.40 1.53
N ILE A 131 11.91 -1.83 1.51
CA ILE A 131 12.72 -1.77 0.29
C ILE A 131 13.14 -3.15 -0.18
N LEU A 132 13.44 -4.06 0.77
CA LEU A 132 13.93 -5.41 0.47
C LEU A 132 12.81 -6.38 0.08
N ILE A 133 11.70 -6.40 0.85
CA ILE A 133 10.63 -7.39 0.67
C ILE A 133 9.38 -6.85 -0.04
N GLY A 134 9.28 -5.51 -0.19
CA GLY A 134 8.10 -4.84 -0.73
C GLY A 134 6.95 -4.71 0.27
N SER A 135 6.00 -3.83 -0.05
CA SER A 135 4.86 -3.52 0.83
C SER A 135 3.91 -4.70 1.00
N ASP A 136 3.67 -5.48 -0.05
CA ASP A 136 2.75 -6.62 0.02
C ASP A 136 3.23 -7.66 1.04
N ALA A 137 4.50 -8.05 0.99
CA ALA A 137 5.08 -8.98 1.96
C ALA A 137 5.13 -8.35 3.37
N PHE A 138 5.35 -7.05 3.47
CA PHE A 138 5.31 -6.34 4.75
C PHE A 138 3.92 -6.43 5.40
N TYR A 139 2.86 -6.12 4.66
CA TYR A 139 1.49 -6.14 5.21
C TYR A 139 0.95 -7.54 5.46
N PHE A 140 1.25 -8.49 4.57
CA PHE A 140 0.61 -9.80 4.63
C PHE A 140 1.42 -10.86 5.37
N ALA A 141 2.72 -10.67 5.56
CA ALA A 141 3.56 -11.59 6.32
C ALA A 141 4.14 -10.96 7.60
N LEU A 142 4.83 -9.83 7.48
CA LEU A 142 5.55 -9.24 8.61
C LEU A 142 4.61 -8.61 9.63
N LEU A 143 3.60 -7.86 9.20
CA LEU A 143 2.68 -7.19 10.11
C LEU A 143 1.87 -8.16 10.99
N PRO A 144 1.25 -9.25 10.48
CA PRO A 144 0.60 -10.24 11.32
C PRO A 144 1.55 -10.92 12.32
N LEU A 145 2.79 -11.20 11.90
CA LEU A 145 3.82 -11.75 12.78
C LEU A 145 4.18 -10.77 13.91
N ALA A 146 4.40 -9.50 13.58
CA ALA A 146 4.70 -8.46 14.55
C ALA A 146 3.55 -8.23 15.55
N VAL A 147 2.29 -8.28 15.07
CA VAL A 147 1.10 -8.19 15.91
C VAL A 147 1.03 -9.40 16.85
N GLY A 148 1.26 -10.61 16.35
CA GLY A 148 1.30 -11.83 17.18
C GLY A 148 2.40 -11.75 18.25
N LEU A 149 3.60 -11.30 17.89
CA LEU A 149 4.69 -11.07 18.85
C LEU A 149 4.33 -10.01 19.90
N GLY A 150 3.76 -8.88 19.49
CA GLY A 150 3.30 -7.86 20.42
C GLY A 150 2.28 -8.40 21.43
N GLN A 151 1.31 -9.18 20.96
CA GLN A 151 0.30 -9.81 21.81
C GLN A 151 0.90 -10.79 22.82
N SER A 152 1.90 -11.59 22.46
CA SER A 152 2.56 -12.52 23.38
C SER A 152 3.29 -11.80 24.52
N PHE A 153 3.66 -10.53 24.33
CA PHE A 153 4.24 -9.66 25.36
C PHE A 153 3.25 -8.64 25.96
N GLY A 154 1.94 -8.80 25.72
CA GLY A 154 0.90 -7.96 26.29
C GLY A 154 0.69 -6.60 25.60
N VAL A 155 1.28 -6.39 24.43
CA VAL A 155 1.09 -5.15 23.65
C VAL A 155 -0.19 -5.24 22.82
N SER A 156 -0.98 -4.15 22.79
CA SER A 156 -2.19 -4.09 22.00
C SER A 156 -1.90 -4.22 20.49
N PRO A 157 -2.67 -5.03 19.73
CA PRO A 157 -2.56 -5.13 18.28
C PRO A 157 -2.61 -3.79 17.55
N LEU A 158 -3.43 -2.87 18.08
CA LEU A 158 -3.61 -1.54 17.50
C LEU A 158 -2.31 -0.74 17.55
N HIS A 159 -1.59 -0.77 18.68
CA HIS A 159 -0.34 -0.02 18.84
C HIS A 159 0.75 -0.54 17.90
N VAL A 160 0.90 -1.87 17.82
CA VAL A 160 1.84 -2.50 16.89
C VAL A 160 1.51 -2.10 15.44
N THR A 161 0.24 -2.19 15.07
CA THR A 161 -0.22 -1.86 13.72
C THR A 161 0.04 -0.40 13.37
N ILE A 162 -0.31 0.54 14.26
CA ILE A 162 -0.08 1.97 14.02
C ILE A 162 1.40 2.28 13.88
N ALA A 163 2.26 1.74 14.76
CA ALA A 163 3.69 1.95 14.71
C ALA A 163 4.29 1.50 13.38
N MET A 164 3.94 0.29 12.95
CA MET A 164 4.46 -0.28 11.72
C MET A 164 3.90 0.41 10.47
N LEU A 165 2.62 0.81 10.47
CA LEU A 165 2.00 1.51 9.34
C LEU A 165 2.61 2.89 9.11
N ILE A 166 2.80 3.68 10.17
CA ILE A 166 3.40 5.02 10.05
C ILE A 166 4.78 4.95 9.42
N THR A 167 5.60 4.01 9.88
CA THR A 167 6.99 3.89 9.41
C THR A 167 7.09 3.30 8.01
N GLU A 168 6.26 2.33 7.68
CA GLU A 168 6.21 1.69 6.37
C GLU A 168 5.76 2.68 5.28
N GLN A 169 4.69 3.46 5.53
CA GLN A 169 4.19 4.44 4.57
C GLN A 169 5.23 5.48 4.16
N ILE A 170 6.10 5.85 5.08
CA ILE A 170 7.23 6.75 4.77
C ILE A 170 8.27 6.02 3.92
N GLY A 171 8.54 4.74 4.23
CA GLY A 171 9.46 3.89 3.46
C GLY A 171 9.00 3.61 2.04
N LEU A 172 7.69 3.64 1.81
CA LEU A 172 7.07 3.42 0.51
C LEU A 172 7.61 4.36 -0.58
N LEU A 173 7.98 5.59 -0.21
CA LEU A 173 8.58 6.58 -1.12
C LEU A 173 9.88 6.11 -1.78
N LEU A 174 10.56 5.14 -1.19
CA LEU A 174 11.82 4.58 -1.71
C LEU A 174 11.63 3.24 -2.41
N SER A 175 10.45 2.65 -2.35
CA SER A 175 10.22 1.30 -2.87
C SER A 175 10.41 1.25 -4.39
N PRO A 176 11.30 0.37 -4.88
CA PRO A 176 11.52 0.18 -6.32
C PRO A 176 10.37 -0.56 -7.00
N VAL A 177 9.42 -1.10 -6.23
CA VAL A 177 8.28 -1.88 -6.76
C VAL A 177 7.12 -0.97 -7.16
N ILE A 178 7.08 0.26 -6.65
CA ILE A 178 5.95 1.16 -6.85
C ILE A 178 6.03 1.89 -8.19
N PRO A 179 5.00 1.78 -9.05
CA PRO A 179 4.99 2.45 -10.36
C PRO A 179 5.10 3.98 -10.27
N ALA A 180 4.56 4.58 -9.22
CA ALA A 180 4.63 6.03 -9.01
C ALA A 180 6.07 6.52 -8.81
N THR A 181 6.92 5.74 -8.10
CA THR A 181 8.33 6.03 -7.93
C THR A 181 9.06 6.04 -9.28
N HIS A 182 8.83 5.02 -10.10
CA HIS A 182 9.40 4.95 -11.44
C HIS A 182 8.95 6.12 -12.33
N LEU A 183 7.66 6.46 -12.29
CA LEU A 183 7.13 7.59 -13.05
C LEU A 183 7.81 8.91 -12.65
N GLY A 184 7.92 9.17 -11.34
CA GLY A 184 8.58 10.37 -10.82
C GLY A 184 10.06 10.45 -11.22
N LEU A 185 10.79 9.34 -11.06
CA LEU A 185 12.21 9.27 -11.41
C LEU A 185 12.45 9.41 -12.92
N ASN A 186 11.61 8.82 -13.76
CA ASN A 186 11.69 8.99 -15.22
C ASN A 186 11.47 10.43 -15.64
N LEU A 187 10.54 11.16 -15.01
CA LEU A 187 10.32 12.58 -15.29
C LEU A 187 11.52 13.43 -14.91
N LEU A 188 12.30 13.03 -13.93
CA LEU A 188 13.50 13.72 -13.45
C LEU A 188 14.78 13.19 -14.11
N ASN A 189 14.69 12.19 -15.00
CA ASN A 189 15.84 11.48 -15.59
C ASN A 189 16.83 10.94 -14.53
N LEU A 190 16.31 10.46 -13.39
CA LEU A 190 17.09 9.87 -12.31
C LEU A 190 16.98 8.35 -12.31
N ARG A 191 18.06 7.68 -11.90
CA ARG A 191 18.09 6.24 -11.73
C ARG A 191 17.52 5.87 -10.35
N VAL A 192 16.84 4.71 -10.28
CA VAL A 192 16.24 4.19 -9.04
C VAL A 192 17.30 3.93 -7.97
N ASP A 193 18.43 3.35 -8.35
CA ASP A 193 19.54 3.05 -7.45
C ASP A 193 20.16 4.32 -6.83
N GLU A 194 20.31 5.38 -7.62
CA GLU A 194 20.78 6.68 -7.14
C GLU A 194 19.78 7.31 -6.16
N HIS A 195 18.49 7.24 -6.48
CA HIS A 195 17.43 7.73 -5.61
C HIS A 195 17.43 7.04 -4.25
N ILE A 196 17.45 5.70 -4.24
CA ILE A 196 17.47 4.91 -3.00
C ILE A 196 18.71 5.27 -2.19
N ARG A 197 19.90 5.23 -2.79
CA ARG A 197 21.16 5.49 -2.11
C ARG A 197 21.22 6.89 -1.49
N HIS A 198 20.71 7.89 -2.19
CA HIS A 198 20.76 9.29 -1.72
C HIS A 198 19.68 9.60 -0.70
N SER A 199 18.51 9.00 -0.80
CA SER A 199 17.33 9.34 0.00
C SER A 199 17.09 8.39 1.18
N MET A 200 17.68 7.18 1.20
CA MET A 200 17.44 6.16 2.21
C MET A 200 17.65 6.68 3.64
N THR A 201 18.78 7.30 3.91
CA THR A 201 19.09 7.81 5.26
C THR A 201 18.13 8.90 5.70
N LYS A 202 17.75 9.81 4.78
CA LYS A 202 16.81 10.90 5.06
C LYS A 202 15.41 10.39 5.37
N VAL A 203 14.92 9.48 4.55
CA VAL A 203 13.60 8.86 4.69
C VAL A 203 13.55 7.99 5.95
N TRP A 204 14.63 7.27 6.25
CA TRP A 204 14.71 6.49 7.47
C TRP A 204 14.69 7.38 8.72
N ILE A 205 15.47 8.46 8.77
CA ILE A 205 15.43 9.44 9.88
C ILE A 205 14.03 10.04 10.01
N MET A 206 13.39 10.41 8.90
CA MET A 206 12.02 10.94 8.90
C MET A 206 11.02 9.92 9.47
N SER A 207 11.16 8.65 9.11
CA SER A 207 10.35 7.54 9.64
C SER A 207 10.52 7.37 11.14
N VAL A 208 11.76 7.40 11.64
CA VAL A 208 12.06 7.33 13.08
C VAL A 208 11.51 8.56 13.81
N CYS A 209 11.66 9.76 13.24
CA CYS A 209 11.07 10.97 13.82
C CYS A 209 9.54 10.89 13.90
N ALA A 210 8.88 10.35 12.88
CA ALA A 210 7.43 10.16 12.89
C ALA A 210 7.00 9.14 13.96
N LEU A 211 7.76 8.05 14.13
CA LEU A 211 7.51 7.07 15.19
C LEU A 211 7.66 7.71 16.57
N VAL A 212 8.73 8.48 16.80
CA VAL A 212 8.95 9.21 18.06
C VAL A 212 7.83 10.23 18.30
N ALA A 213 7.40 10.95 17.28
CA ALA A 213 6.27 11.88 17.39
C ALA A 213 4.98 11.16 17.80
N ALA A 214 4.70 9.99 17.22
CA ALA A 214 3.53 9.17 17.58
C ALA A 214 3.57 8.68 19.03
N LEU A 215 4.76 8.36 19.55
CA LEU A 215 4.98 8.00 20.95
C LEU A 215 4.75 9.21 21.88
N VAL A 216 5.29 10.39 21.53
CA VAL A 216 5.15 11.62 22.34
C VAL A 216 3.70 12.11 22.38
N ILE A 217 2.96 12.00 21.29
CA ILE A 217 1.53 12.36 21.20
C ILE A 217 0.67 11.37 22.02
N GLY A 218 1.21 10.20 22.37
CA GLY A 218 0.48 9.17 23.11
C GLY A 218 -0.45 8.31 22.26
N THR A 219 -0.28 8.34 20.93
CA THR A 219 -1.02 7.44 20.01
C THR A 219 -0.56 6.00 20.20
N ILE A 220 0.68 5.80 20.65
CA ILE A 220 1.31 4.52 20.95
C ILE A 220 1.85 4.62 22.37
N PRO A 221 1.14 4.10 23.40
CA PRO A 221 1.66 4.07 24.76
C PRO A 221 2.84 3.09 24.85
N VAL A 222 3.85 3.48 25.60
CA VAL A 222 5.05 2.67 25.90
C VAL A 222 4.82 1.82 27.15
#